data_749c212be25ba1f8bb506d638934886d
#
_entry.id   749c212be25ba1f8bb506d638934886d
#
_cell.length_a   1.000
_cell.length_b   1.000
_cell.length_c   1.000
_cell.angle_alpha   90.00
_cell.angle_beta   90.00
_cell.angle_gamma   90.00
#
_symmetry.space_group_name_H-M   'P 1'
#
loop_
_entity.id
_entity.type
_entity.pdbx_description
1 polymer ?
#
loop_
_entity_poly.entity_id
_entity_poly.type
_entity_poly.pdbx_seq_one_letter_code
_entity_poly.pdbx_strand_id
1 'polypeptide(L)'
;MKNTHYDIDGYSLTVEHIIQAVRGELGMVGLEPAAKARCDSSREQITRWLGEDAPVVYGVNTGLGNLKDTALSPQEHLEWNKTIPYPHAAGMGEYLNPVITRASMLIRANVLSRGYSGVRPELIERMLDIFNHGIAPAVRGLGSTGLSDLGPLAHNAMVVSGLEEAEVFYNGRQMRAQACFESLGMDTVFSLECKEVLAQMNGSTMTQAIAIFACHNMQQLLSIEEKIGIVLNQGRQIRIDSKEHIDRAVDKAFAIILNTVNFENNITCDNPLLFEVEDGYEAVMGCNCSNTQVGYVMDLLNILIADKANYIMELIDCLEREEGIGIRAIREIALAKVRTIQSLCLPASADSIPTKGNQEDHVEFSFGASRKALKALSAYQFLLSCLLGAAAKANRVRGNEMKVMEVFPDLNVDAAGGSAGLAAGINHYLAEKFFLVSLISELK
;
A
#
# COMPACT_ATOMS: atom_id res chain seq x y z
N MET A 1 18.45 16.72 -12.76
CA MET A 1 18.05 15.94 -11.59
C MET A 1 19.23 15.88 -10.63
N LYS A 2 19.05 16.19 -9.34
CA LYS A 2 20.11 15.97 -8.37
C LYS A 2 20.38 14.46 -8.35
N ASN A 3 21.64 14.03 -8.47
CA ASN A 3 22.05 12.64 -8.23
C ASN A 3 21.85 12.34 -6.72
N THR A 4 20.61 12.19 -6.30
CA THR A 4 20.28 11.74 -4.95
C THR A 4 20.28 10.23 -4.96
N HIS A 5 20.83 9.62 -3.94
CA HIS A 5 20.86 8.19 -3.72
C HIS A 5 20.31 7.90 -2.32
N TYR A 6 19.48 6.88 -2.19
CA TYR A 6 18.91 6.46 -0.92
C TYR A 6 19.13 4.96 -0.74
N ASP A 7 19.85 4.57 0.30
CA ASP A 7 20.08 3.15 0.59
C ASP A 7 19.11 2.64 1.65
N ILE A 8 18.44 1.54 1.36
CA ILE A 8 17.61 0.84 2.35
C ILE A 8 18.51 0.04 3.30
N ASP A 9 18.17 0.11 4.59
CA ASP A 9 18.93 -0.51 5.68
C ASP A 9 18.12 -1.60 6.43
N GLY A 10 16.81 -1.73 6.14
CA GLY A 10 15.88 -2.61 6.85
C GLY A 10 15.28 -2.03 8.13
N TYR A 11 15.63 -0.79 8.53
CA TYR A 11 15.28 -0.23 9.84
C TYR A 11 14.69 1.17 9.81
N SER A 12 14.93 1.95 8.75
CA SER A 12 14.62 3.38 8.74
C SER A 12 13.61 3.82 7.67
N LEU A 13 13.01 2.88 6.94
CA LEU A 13 12.07 3.19 5.86
C LEU A 13 10.73 3.70 6.43
N THR A 14 10.34 4.92 6.06
CA THR A 14 9.08 5.56 6.51
C THR A 14 8.05 5.64 5.39
N VAL A 15 6.79 5.92 5.74
CA VAL A 15 5.73 6.26 4.77
C VAL A 15 6.21 7.35 3.82
N GLU A 16 6.82 8.43 4.35
CA GLU A 16 7.31 9.55 3.54
C GLU A 16 8.41 9.12 2.56
N HIS A 17 9.40 8.32 3.00
CA HIS A 17 10.45 7.80 2.13
C HIS A 17 9.87 6.97 0.97
N ILE A 18 8.86 6.13 1.22
CA ILE A 18 8.23 5.31 0.19
C ILE A 18 7.48 6.18 -0.82
N ILE A 19 6.75 7.19 -0.36
CA ILE A 19 6.05 8.14 -1.25
C ILE A 19 7.05 8.90 -2.12
N GLN A 20 8.13 9.42 -1.54
CA GLN A 20 9.19 10.11 -2.28
C GLN A 20 9.88 9.19 -3.28
N ALA A 21 10.15 7.92 -2.91
CA ALA A 21 10.77 6.93 -3.78
C ALA A 21 9.89 6.61 -5.00
N VAL A 22 8.59 6.36 -4.81
CA VAL A 22 7.68 6.05 -5.94
C VAL A 22 7.46 7.25 -6.85
N ARG A 23 7.62 8.48 -6.34
CA ARG A 23 7.59 9.73 -7.12
C ARG A 23 8.93 10.05 -7.80
N GLY A 24 9.98 9.27 -7.53
CA GLY A 24 11.32 9.50 -8.07
C GLY A 24 12.06 10.68 -7.42
N GLU A 25 11.62 11.13 -6.25
CA GLU A 25 12.20 12.29 -5.55
C GLU A 25 13.46 11.93 -4.76
N LEU A 26 13.65 10.65 -4.39
CA LEU A 26 14.85 10.14 -3.72
C LEU A 26 16.00 9.77 -4.69
N GLY A 27 15.75 9.79 -6.01
CA GLY A 27 16.70 9.31 -6.99
C GLY A 27 16.77 7.77 -7.04
N MET A 28 17.99 7.22 -7.16
CA MET A 28 18.18 5.76 -7.15
C MET A 28 18.10 5.20 -5.74
N VAL A 29 17.40 4.09 -5.58
CA VAL A 29 17.34 3.34 -4.33
C VAL A 29 18.32 2.17 -4.39
N GLY A 30 19.22 2.07 -3.41
CA GLY A 30 20.24 1.04 -3.30
C GLY A 30 20.09 0.20 -2.03
N LEU A 31 21.00 -0.76 -1.87
CA LEU A 31 21.13 -1.59 -0.68
C LEU A 31 22.36 -1.14 0.13
N GLU A 32 22.15 -0.82 1.41
CA GLU A 32 23.23 -0.42 2.30
C GLU A 32 24.30 -1.52 2.45
N PRO A 33 25.61 -1.21 2.43
CA PRO A 33 26.65 -2.23 2.56
C PRO A 33 26.55 -3.08 3.82
N ALA A 34 26.15 -2.51 4.97
CA ALA A 34 25.94 -3.27 6.19
C ALA A 34 24.74 -4.22 6.11
N ALA A 35 23.67 -3.83 5.38
CA ALA A 35 22.54 -4.70 5.09
C ALA A 35 22.96 -5.87 4.18
N LYS A 36 23.78 -5.60 3.18
CA LYS A 36 24.37 -6.64 2.32
C LYS A 36 25.14 -7.68 3.13
N ALA A 37 26.03 -7.23 4.03
CA ALA A 37 26.79 -8.12 4.88
C ALA A 37 25.93 -8.99 5.81
N ARG A 38 24.81 -8.47 6.34
CA ARG A 38 23.85 -9.27 7.12
C ARG A 38 23.17 -10.35 6.27
N CYS A 39 22.80 -10.01 5.05
CA CYS A 39 22.22 -10.99 4.12
C CYS A 39 23.22 -12.09 3.76
N ASP A 40 24.47 -11.74 3.45
CA ASP A 40 25.53 -12.70 3.16
C ASP A 40 25.73 -13.69 4.33
N SER A 41 25.80 -13.19 5.57
CA SER A 41 25.96 -14.02 6.76
C SER A 41 24.84 -15.05 6.94
N SER A 42 23.58 -14.60 6.84
CA SER A 42 22.42 -15.51 6.95
C SER A 42 22.31 -16.47 5.75
N ARG A 43 22.75 -16.03 4.56
CA ARG A 43 22.79 -16.86 3.36
C ARG A 43 23.80 -18.01 3.47
N GLU A 44 24.95 -17.76 4.05
CA GLU A 44 25.94 -18.81 4.32
C GLU A 44 25.32 -19.94 5.15
N GLN A 45 24.47 -19.63 6.12
CA GLN A 45 23.78 -20.63 6.93
C GLN A 45 22.80 -21.48 6.10
N ILE A 46 22.01 -20.86 5.18
CA ILE A 46 21.17 -21.61 4.24
C ILE A 46 22.03 -22.61 3.43
N THR A 47 23.18 -22.17 2.94
CA THR A 47 24.09 -23.04 2.18
C THR A 47 24.57 -24.22 3.02
N ARG A 48 24.86 -24.01 4.31
CA ARG A 48 25.23 -25.10 5.23
C ARG A 48 24.08 -26.08 5.45
N TRP A 49 22.84 -25.61 5.54
CA TRP A 49 21.65 -26.45 5.73
C TRP A 49 21.20 -27.21 4.46
N LEU A 50 21.87 -26.98 3.33
CA LEU A 50 21.69 -27.75 2.10
C LEU A 50 22.77 -28.85 1.93
N GLY A 51 23.73 -28.97 2.86
CA GLY A 51 24.76 -29.99 2.86
C GLY A 51 24.22 -31.38 3.21
N GLU A 52 25.06 -32.44 3.03
CA GLU A 52 24.66 -33.85 3.22
C GLU A 52 24.32 -34.01 4.70
N ASP A 53 24.63 -33.88 5.69
CA ASP A 53 24.22 -34.13 7.09
C ASP A 53 23.47 -32.96 7.75
N ALA A 54 22.80 -32.13 6.97
CA ALA A 54 22.11 -30.97 7.49
C ALA A 54 20.84 -31.37 8.27
N PRO A 55 20.46 -30.58 9.32
CA PRO A 55 19.19 -30.80 10.00
C PRO A 55 18.02 -30.52 9.06
N VAL A 56 16.88 -31.16 9.34
CA VAL A 56 15.63 -30.84 8.62
C VAL A 56 15.13 -29.46 9.02
N VAL A 57 15.10 -28.53 8.06
CA VAL A 57 14.66 -27.14 8.27
C VAL A 57 13.52 -26.82 7.32
N TYR A 58 12.36 -26.51 7.88
CA TYR A 58 11.17 -26.17 7.11
C TYR A 58 11.43 -25.05 6.09
N GLY A 59 10.99 -25.26 4.84
CA GLY A 59 11.11 -24.27 3.77
C GLY A 59 12.53 -24.00 3.30
N VAL A 60 13.52 -24.72 3.83
CA VAL A 60 14.92 -24.74 3.39
C VAL A 60 15.23 -26.05 2.67
N ASN A 61 15.07 -27.19 3.33
CA ASN A 61 15.29 -28.51 2.74
C ASN A 61 14.06 -29.43 2.83
N THR A 62 12.89 -28.84 3.04
CA THR A 62 11.59 -29.52 3.00
C THR A 62 10.62 -28.81 2.06
N GLY A 63 9.50 -29.47 1.76
CA GLY A 63 8.34 -28.86 1.15
C GLY A 63 7.62 -27.84 2.06
N LEU A 64 6.54 -27.25 1.54
CA LEU A 64 5.74 -26.21 2.23
C LEU A 64 4.34 -26.71 2.56
N GLY A 65 3.73 -26.14 3.59
CA GLY A 65 2.37 -26.48 4.03
C GLY A 65 2.22 -27.97 4.35
N ASN A 66 1.36 -28.68 3.64
CA ASN A 66 1.14 -30.11 3.82
C ASN A 66 2.37 -30.98 3.49
N LEU A 67 3.36 -30.45 2.79
CA LEU A 67 4.62 -31.10 2.43
C LEU A 67 5.78 -30.77 3.39
N LYS A 68 5.48 -30.18 4.54
CA LYS A 68 6.47 -29.71 5.53
C LYS A 68 7.45 -30.79 5.99
N ASP A 69 7.02 -32.04 6.00
CA ASP A 69 7.81 -33.21 6.43
C ASP A 69 8.47 -33.97 5.25
N THR A 70 8.33 -33.46 4.01
CA THR A 70 8.89 -34.05 2.80
C THR A 70 10.25 -33.41 2.51
N ALA A 71 11.33 -34.15 2.67
CA ALA A 71 12.66 -33.65 2.32
C ALA A 71 12.80 -33.49 0.78
N LEU A 72 13.44 -32.40 0.38
CA LEU A 72 13.72 -32.07 -1.02
C LEU A 72 15.22 -32.05 -1.26
N SER A 73 15.67 -32.68 -2.35
CA SER A 73 17.03 -32.54 -2.83
C SER A 73 17.30 -31.11 -3.36
N PRO A 74 18.59 -30.71 -3.47
CA PRO A 74 18.92 -29.38 -4.05
C PRO A 74 18.36 -29.17 -5.46
N GLN A 75 18.31 -30.24 -6.29
CA GLN A 75 17.74 -30.16 -7.63
C GLN A 75 16.21 -29.94 -7.61
N GLU A 76 15.51 -30.63 -6.74
CA GLU A 76 14.06 -30.46 -6.55
C GLU A 76 13.75 -29.03 -6.04
N HIS A 77 14.57 -28.45 -5.18
CA HIS A 77 14.44 -27.06 -4.75
C HIS A 77 14.57 -26.06 -5.89
N LEU A 78 15.53 -26.25 -6.80
CA LEU A 78 15.68 -25.38 -7.97
C LEU A 78 14.42 -25.41 -8.86
N GLU A 79 13.88 -26.60 -9.08
CA GLU A 79 12.67 -26.77 -9.89
C GLU A 79 11.46 -26.19 -9.18
N TRP A 80 11.40 -26.36 -7.88
CA TRP A 80 10.31 -25.83 -7.06
C TRP A 80 10.26 -24.29 -7.04
N ASN A 81 11.42 -23.63 -6.93
CA ASN A 81 11.50 -22.17 -7.03
C ASN A 81 10.89 -21.61 -8.32
N LYS A 82 10.94 -22.39 -9.42
CA LYS A 82 10.33 -22.00 -10.70
C LYS A 82 8.82 -22.22 -10.74
N THR A 83 8.31 -23.21 -10.03
CA THR A 83 6.92 -23.68 -10.15
C THR A 83 5.98 -23.12 -9.07
N ILE A 84 6.48 -22.86 -7.86
CA ILE A 84 5.67 -22.40 -6.71
C ILE A 84 4.89 -21.11 -6.96
N PRO A 85 5.39 -20.09 -7.66
CA PRO A 85 4.60 -18.87 -7.88
C PRO A 85 3.31 -19.10 -8.66
N TYR A 86 3.30 -20.04 -9.62
CA TYR A 86 2.17 -20.25 -10.52
C TYR A 86 0.84 -20.57 -9.82
N PRO A 87 0.73 -21.58 -8.94
CA PRO A 87 -0.53 -21.89 -8.27
C PRO A 87 -0.97 -20.80 -7.29
N HIS A 88 -0.06 -19.94 -6.85
CA HIS A 88 -0.35 -18.86 -5.90
C HIS A 88 -0.74 -17.56 -6.60
N ALA A 89 -0.29 -17.32 -7.82
CA ALA A 89 -0.61 -16.10 -8.60
C ALA A 89 -2.05 -16.16 -9.17
N ALA A 90 -3.05 -16.37 -8.31
CA ALA A 90 -4.44 -16.65 -8.67
C ALA A 90 -5.40 -15.50 -8.30
N GLY A 91 -4.94 -14.26 -8.34
CA GLY A 91 -5.74 -13.09 -8.01
C GLY A 91 -6.90 -12.83 -8.99
N MET A 92 -7.95 -12.17 -8.51
CA MET A 92 -9.17 -11.83 -9.26
C MET A 92 -9.47 -10.32 -9.22
N GLY A 93 -10.43 -9.91 -10.04
CA GLY A 93 -10.90 -8.53 -10.12
C GLY A 93 -9.97 -7.62 -10.93
N GLU A 94 -10.13 -6.33 -10.76
CA GLU A 94 -9.31 -5.31 -11.42
C GLU A 94 -7.87 -5.30 -10.87
N TYR A 95 -6.96 -4.73 -11.63
CA TYR A 95 -5.57 -4.59 -11.19
C TYR A 95 -5.43 -3.51 -10.11
N LEU A 96 -4.59 -3.79 -9.12
CA LEU A 96 -4.13 -2.76 -8.17
C LEU A 96 -3.42 -1.65 -8.93
N ASN A 97 -3.47 -0.45 -8.37
CA ASN A 97 -2.73 0.68 -8.90
C ASN A 97 -1.22 0.34 -8.97
N PRO A 98 -0.56 0.52 -10.12
CA PRO A 98 0.85 0.18 -10.30
C PRO A 98 1.79 0.82 -9.27
N VAL A 99 1.44 1.99 -8.76
CA VAL A 99 2.21 2.66 -7.71
C VAL A 99 2.22 1.85 -6.41
N ILE A 100 1.10 1.19 -6.07
CA ILE A 100 0.97 0.33 -4.88
C ILE A 100 1.86 -0.92 -5.04
N THR A 101 1.78 -1.59 -6.19
CA THR A 101 2.55 -2.83 -6.42
C THR A 101 4.05 -2.57 -6.49
N ARG A 102 4.45 -1.42 -7.03
CA ARG A 102 5.83 -0.96 -7.03
C ARG A 102 6.32 -0.65 -5.61
N ALA A 103 5.51 0.03 -4.77
CA ALA A 103 5.84 0.28 -3.37
C ALA A 103 5.98 -1.03 -2.57
N SER A 104 5.10 -2.02 -2.82
CA SER A 104 5.20 -3.35 -2.18
C SER A 104 6.53 -4.03 -2.45
N MET A 105 7.08 -3.90 -3.66
CA MET A 105 8.40 -4.44 -4.01
C MET A 105 9.51 -3.75 -3.21
N LEU A 106 9.48 -2.43 -3.07
CA LEU A 106 10.45 -1.69 -2.26
C LEU A 106 10.38 -2.09 -0.78
N ILE A 107 9.16 -2.20 -0.22
CA ILE A 107 8.97 -2.62 1.18
C ILE A 107 9.50 -4.04 1.36
N ARG A 108 9.24 -4.95 0.41
CA ARG A 108 9.75 -6.32 0.49
C ARG A 108 11.27 -6.36 0.45
N ALA A 109 11.90 -5.59 -0.43
CA ALA A 109 13.35 -5.44 -0.47
C ALA A 109 13.90 -4.95 0.88
N ASN A 110 13.25 -3.95 1.51
CA ASN A 110 13.65 -3.44 2.82
C ASN A 110 13.50 -4.49 3.93
N VAL A 111 12.41 -5.26 3.95
CA VAL A 111 12.20 -6.35 4.92
C VAL A 111 13.30 -7.42 4.78
N LEU A 112 13.64 -7.81 3.55
CA LEU A 112 14.67 -8.81 3.27
C LEU A 112 16.08 -8.31 3.63
N SER A 113 16.36 -7.01 3.50
CA SER A 113 17.65 -6.38 3.80
C SER A 113 18.05 -6.46 5.29
N ARG A 114 17.09 -6.82 6.17
CA ARG A 114 17.38 -7.10 7.58
C ARG A 114 18.24 -8.34 7.80
N GLY A 115 18.33 -9.25 6.82
CA GLY A 115 19.17 -10.42 6.87
C GLY A 115 18.58 -11.64 7.58
N TYR A 116 17.28 -11.62 7.95
CA TYR A 116 16.64 -12.76 8.66
C TYR A 116 16.01 -13.80 7.73
N SER A 117 16.01 -13.56 6.43
CA SER A 117 15.35 -14.47 5.45
C SER A 117 16.30 -15.43 4.75
N GLY A 118 17.61 -15.29 4.93
CA GLY A 118 18.62 -16.17 4.30
C GLY A 118 18.66 -16.07 2.76
N VAL A 119 18.29 -14.90 2.21
CA VAL A 119 18.35 -14.64 0.77
C VAL A 119 19.68 -14.01 0.37
N ARG A 120 20.06 -14.18 -0.89
CA ARG A 120 21.23 -13.49 -1.45
C ARG A 120 20.97 -11.99 -1.59
N PRO A 121 21.97 -11.13 -1.36
CA PRO A 121 21.87 -9.69 -1.66
C PRO A 121 21.46 -9.40 -3.10
N GLU A 122 21.89 -10.20 -4.07
CA GLU A 122 21.57 -10.06 -5.50
C GLU A 122 20.07 -10.13 -5.78
N LEU A 123 19.30 -10.87 -4.96
CA LEU A 123 17.84 -10.87 -5.05
C LEU A 123 17.28 -9.49 -4.70
N ILE A 124 17.78 -8.88 -3.63
CA ILE A 124 17.36 -7.56 -3.18
C ILE A 124 17.76 -6.50 -4.22
N GLU A 125 18.99 -6.56 -4.72
CA GLU A 125 19.49 -5.68 -5.76
C GLU A 125 18.65 -5.81 -7.05
N ARG A 126 18.24 -7.03 -7.45
CA ARG A 126 17.32 -7.26 -8.57
C ARG A 126 15.95 -6.61 -8.35
N MET A 127 15.39 -6.72 -7.16
CA MET A 127 14.11 -6.07 -6.82
C MET A 127 14.22 -4.54 -6.90
N LEU A 128 15.32 -3.98 -6.39
CA LEU A 128 15.58 -2.55 -6.44
C LEU A 128 15.84 -2.06 -7.86
N ASP A 129 16.51 -2.85 -8.71
CA ASP A 129 16.72 -2.52 -10.12
C ASP A 129 15.38 -2.42 -10.87
N ILE A 130 14.48 -3.40 -10.71
CA ILE A 130 13.12 -3.36 -11.26
C ILE A 130 12.36 -2.12 -10.75
N PHE A 131 12.43 -1.84 -9.44
CA PHE A 131 11.81 -0.66 -8.83
C PHE A 131 12.34 0.65 -9.44
N ASN A 132 13.65 0.79 -9.57
CA ASN A 132 14.30 1.99 -10.07
C ASN A 132 13.97 2.29 -11.55
N HIS A 133 13.74 1.25 -12.35
CA HIS A 133 13.28 1.40 -13.74
C HIS A 133 11.79 1.78 -13.85
N GLY A 134 11.07 1.92 -12.73
CA GLY A 134 9.66 2.30 -12.74
C GLY A 134 8.72 1.17 -13.18
N ILE A 135 9.19 -0.07 -13.15
CA ILE A 135 8.43 -1.26 -13.52
C ILE A 135 7.57 -1.68 -12.33
N ALA A 136 6.28 -1.91 -12.57
CA ALA A 136 5.32 -2.29 -11.56
C ALA A 136 4.70 -3.66 -11.89
N PRO A 137 4.76 -4.67 -11.01
CA PRO A 137 4.07 -5.95 -11.22
C PRO A 137 2.57 -5.75 -11.43
N ALA A 138 1.99 -6.47 -12.39
CA ALA A 138 0.55 -6.45 -12.65
C ALA A 138 -0.17 -7.40 -11.68
N VAL A 139 -0.72 -6.87 -10.59
CA VAL A 139 -1.33 -7.64 -9.50
C VAL A 139 -2.81 -7.39 -9.43
N ARG A 140 -3.62 -8.46 -9.33
CA ARG A 140 -5.06 -8.36 -9.15
C ARG A 140 -5.44 -7.91 -7.74
N GLY A 141 -6.50 -7.11 -7.63
CA GLY A 141 -6.92 -6.49 -6.37
C GLY A 141 -7.62 -7.41 -5.36
N LEU A 142 -7.91 -8.67 -5.70
CA LEU A 142 -8.48 -9.69 -4.83
C LEU A 142 -7.56 -10.91 -4.84
N GLY A 143 -7.23 -11.48 -3.69
CA GLY A 143 -6.40 -12.69 -3.63
C GLY A 143 -5.53 -12.81 -2.38
N SER A 144 -5.78 -11.98 -1.35
CA SER A 144 -5.14 -12.12 -0.04
C SER A 144 -6.16 -12.02 1.09
N THR A 145 -5.90 -12.76 2.15
CA THR A 145 -6.61 -12.69 3.43
C THR A 145 -5.86 -11.86 4.48
N GLY A 146 -4.58 -11.53 4.20
CA GLY A 146 -3.71 -10.74 5.09
C GLY A 146 -2.64 -11.56 5.79
N LEU A 147 -2.92 -12.77 6.26
CA LEU A 147 -1.89 -13.66 6.78
C LEU A 147 -1.04 -14.19 5.61
N SER A 148 0.05 -13.49 5.34
CA SER A 148 0.84 -13.55 4.13
C SER A 148 0.04 -13.20 2.84
N ASP A 149 0.49 -12.24 2.11
CA ASP A 149 -0.07 -11.84 0.82
C ASP A 149 0.39 -12.79 -0.31
N LEU A 150 0.26 -14.12 -0.11
CA LEU A 150 0.83 -15.13 -1.02
C LEU A 150 0.44 -14.90 -2.48
N GLY A 151 -0.85 -14.67 -2.76
CA GLY A 151 -1.33 -14.42 -4.12
C GLY A 151 -0.73 -13.15 -4.75
N PRO A 152 -0.92 -11.97 -4.16
CA PRO A 152 -0.31 -10.73 -4.65
C PRO A 152 1.21 -10.80 -4.78
N LEU A 153 1.91 -11.37 -3.80
CA LEU A 153 3.37 -11.46 -3.81
C LEU A 153 3.92 -12.54 -4.75
N ALA A 154 3.11 -13.56 -5.10
CA ALA A 154 3.48 -14.51 -6.15
C ALA A 154 3.64 -13.81 -7.50
N HIS A 155 2.78 -12.84 -7.85
CA HIS A 155 2.98 -12.03 -9.05
C HIS A 155 4.29 -11.24 -9.00
N ASN A 156 4.66 -10.68 -7.84
CA ASN A 156 5.96 -10.02 -7.68
C ASN A 156 7.12 -11.01 -7.91
N ALA A 157 7.05 -12.22 -7.32
CA ALA A 157 8.07 -13.24 -7.48
C ALA A 157 8.21 -13.71 -8.94
N MET A 158 7.09 -13.85 -9.67
CA MET A 158 7.11 -14.15 -11.11
C MET A 158 7.83 -13.05 -11.90
N VAL A 159 7.60 -11.79 -11.59
CA VAL A 159 8.27 -10.66 -12.26
C VAL A 159 9.75 -10.64 -11.94
N VAL A 160 10.15 -10.77 -10.68
CA VAL A 160 11.57 -10.77 -10.26
C VAL A 160 12.34 -11.90 -10.93
N SER A 161 11.74 -13.09 -11.02
CA SER A 161 12.35 -14.26 -11.67
C SER A 161 12.34 -14.18 -13.20
N GLY A 162 11.49 -13.33 -13.77
CA GLY A 162 11.30 -13.26 -15.22
C GLY A 162 10.59 -14.49 -15.78
N LEU A 163 9.57 -15.03 -15.08
CA LEU A 163 8.79 -16.15 -15.59
C LEU A 163 7.96 -15.72 -16.81
N GLU A 164 7.69 -16.67 -17.71
CA GLU A 164 7.10 -16.39 -19.05
C GLU A 164 5.74 -15.65 -18.96
N GLU A 165 4.89 -16.05 -18.01
CA GLU A 165 3.55 -15.46 -17.84
C GLU A 165 3.55 -14.19 -17.00
N ALA A 166 4.68 -13.77 -16.44
CA ALA A 166 4.79 -12.56 -15.62
C ALA A 166 4.40 -11.31 -16.43
N GLU A 167 3.54 -10.49 -15.86
CA GLU A 167 3.07 -9.25 -16.46
C GLU A 167 3.42 -8.03 -15.59
N VAL A 168 3.70 -6.93 -16.25
CA VAL A 168 4.05 -5.65 -15.62
C VAL A 168 3.31 -4.49 -16.26
N PHE A 169 3.19 -3.39 -15.50
CA PHE A 169 2.89 -2.07 -16.02
C PHE A 169 4.19 -1.28 -16.17
N TYR A 170 4.41 -0.74 -17.35
CA TYR A 170 5.52 0.14 -17.64
C TYR A 170 5.07 1.27 -18.55
N ASN A 171 5.34 2.54 -18.19
CA ASN A 171 4.90 3.72 -18.94
C ASN A 171 3.40 3.70 -19.30
N GLY A 172 2.55 3.30 -18.34
CA GLY A 172 1.09 3.23 -18.51
C GLY A 172 0.58 2.07 -19.37
N ARG A 173 1.45 1.14 -19.78
CA ARG A 173 1.08 -0.03 -20.61
C ARG A 173 1.31 -1.33 -19.87
N GLN A 174 0.40 -2.27 -20.01
CA GLN A 174 0.57 -3.65 -19.57
C GLN A 174 1.32 -4.44 -20.64
N MET A 175 2.31 -5.23 -20.22
CA MET A 175 3.10 -6.09 -21.11
C MET A 175 3.73 -7.26 -20.35
N ARG A 176 4.30 -8.23 -21.08
CA ARG A 176 5.11 -9.30 -20.48
C ARG A 176 6.36 -8.73 -19.83
N ALA A 177 6.74 -9.25 -18.66
CA ALA A 177 7.90 -8.77 -17.91
C ALA A 177 9.20 -8.93 -18.72
N GLN A 178 9.41 -10.09 -19.37
CA GLN A 178 10.59 -10.34 -20.20
C GLN A 178 10.73 -9.33 -21.35
N ALA A 179 9.64 -9.04 -22.07
CA ALA A 179 9.64 -8.04 -23.13
C ALA A 179 9.96 -6.62 -22.61
N CYS A 180 9.49 -6.29 -21.39
CA CYS A 180 9.86 -5.04 -20.73
C CYS A 180 11.35 -5.00 -20.44
N PHE A 181 11.90 -6.06 -19.84
CA PHE A 181 13.32 -6.15 -19.48
C PHE A 181 14.22 -6.08 -20.72
N GLU A 182 13.91 -6.83 -21.77
CA GLU A 182 14.62 -6.75 -23.04
C GLU A 182 14.68 -5.34 -23.60
N SER A 183 13.54 -4.62 -23.56
CA SER A 183 13.46 -3.23 -24.07
C SER A 183 14.33 -2.25 -23.28
N LEU A 184 14.72 -2.61 -22.05
CA LEU A 184 15.54 -1.80 -21.15
C LEU A 184 16.99 -2.30 -21.05
N GLY A 185 17.34 -3.40 -21.73
CA GLY A 185 18.66 -4.02 -21.66
C GLY A 185 18.95 -4.68 -20.30
N MET A 186 17.89 -5.06 -19.56
CA MET A 186 17.98 -5.78 -18.29
C MET A 186 18.01 -7.29 -18.57
N ASP A 187 18.59 -8.05 -17.62
CA ASP A 187 18.50 -9.51 -17.65
C ASP A 187 17.03 -9.96 -17.59
N THR A 188 16.61 -10.80 -18.54
CA THR A 188 15.22 -11.26 -18.64
C THR A 188 14.85 -12.31 -17.60
N VAL A 189 15.81 -13.09 -17.12
CA VAL A 189 15.63 -14.16 -16.16
C VAL A 189 16.61 -14.00 -14.99
N PHE A 190 16.08 -14.13 -13.79
CA PHE A 190 16.87 -14.22 -12.55
C PHE A 190 16.60 -15.57 -11.88
N SER A 191 17.61 -16.42 -11.81
CA SER A 191 17.49 -17.75 -11.20
C SER A 191 17.44 -17.64 -9.68
N LEU A 192 16.29 -17.97 -9.11
CA LEU A 192 16.11 -18.05 -7.65
C LEU A 192 16.78 -19.30 -7.09
N GLU A 193 17.38 -19.14 -5.93
CA GLU A 193 17.95 -20.23 -5.14
C GLU A 193 17.02 -20.59 -3.96
N CYS A 194 17.43 -21.62 -3.19
CA CYS A 194 16.70 -22.09 -2.02
C CYS A 194 16.27 -20.93 -1.11
N LYS A 195 15.07 -21.01 -0.57
CA LYS A 195 14.42 -20.01 0.30
C LYS A 195 13.95 -18.74 -0.42
N GLU A 196 14.52 -18.35 -1.56
CA GLU A 196 14.31 -17.06 -2.20
C GLU A 196 12.89 -16.85 -2.75
N VAL A 197 12.28 -17.88 -3.34
CA VAL A 197 10.89 -17.78 -3.78
C VAL A 197 9.95 -17.58 -2.59
N LEU A 198 10.15 -18.37 -1.54
CA LEU A 198 9.35 -18.28 -0.32
C LEU A 198 9.52 -16.91 0.35
N ALA A 199 10.77 -16.44 0.48
CA ALA A 199 11.09 -15.14 1.04
C ALA A 199 10.45 -13.96 0.27
N GLN A 200 10.18 -14.09 -1.02
CA GLN A 200 9.46 -13.08 -1.77
C GLN A 200 7.95 -13.10 -1.52
N MET A 201 7.37 -14.27 -1.30
CA MET A 201 5.93 -14.48 -1.26
C MET A 201 5.36 -14.45 0.17
N ASN A 202 6.14 -14.90 1.15
CA ASN A 202 5.68 -15.13 2.51
C ASN A 202 5.83 -13.88 3.38
N GLY A 203 4.85 -13.02 3.33
CA GLY A 203 4.78 -11.78 4.08
C GLY A 203 3.61 -10.91 3.63
N SER A 204 3.40 -9.77 4.28
CA SER A 204 2.22 -8.93 4.11
C SER A 204 2.55 -7.54 3.51
N THR A 205 3.57 -7.48 2.66
CA THR A 205 4.07 -6.20 2.14
C THR A 205 3.17 -5.57 1.06
N MET A 206 2.26 -6.32 0.44
CA MET A 206 1.24 -5.75 -0.43
C MET A 206 0.17 -5.03 0.40
N THR A 207 -0.31 -5.67 1.47
CA THR A 207 -1.20 -5.05 2.47
C THR A 207 -0.57 -3.78 3.02
N GLN A 208 0.71 -3.84 3.38
CA GLN A 208 1.46 -2.71 3.91
C GLN A 208 1.55 -1.56 2.91
N ALA A 209 1.78 -1.83 1.63
CA ALA A 209 1.78 -0.81 0.58
C ALA A 209 0.42 -0.10 0.48
N ILE A 210 -0.69 -0.83 0.53
CA ILE A 210 -2.03 -0.23 0.53
C ILE A 210 -2.23 0.67 1.77
N ALA A 211 -1.80 0.22 2.96
CA ALA A 211 -1.88 0.98 4.19
C ALA A 211 -1.05 2.28 4.15
N ILE A 212 0.13 2.25 3.52
CA ILE A 212 0.97 3.43 3.30
C ILE A 212 0.24 4.49 2.49
N PHE A 213 -0.36 4.10 1.36
CA PHE A 213 -1.13 5.05 0.55
C PHE A 213 -2.41 5.50 1.25
N ALA A 214 -3.01 4.67 2.11
CA ALA A 214 -4.11 5.12 2.96
C ALA A 214 -3.65 6.19 3.97
N CYS A 215 -2.51 6.02 4.62
CA CYS A 215 -1.94 7.04 5.50
C CYS A 215 -1.58 8.33 4.73
N HIS A 216 -0.91 8.22 3.59
CA HIS A 216 -0.58 9.36 2.74
C HIS A 216 -1.84 10.12 2.31
N ASN A 217 -2.84 9.42 1.76
CA ASN A 217 -4.08 10.05 1.33
C ASN A 217 -4.79 10.74 2.50
N MET A 218 -4.84 10.11 3.68
CA MET A 218 -5.45 10.74 4.86
C MET A 218 -4.75 12.04 5.23
N GLN A 219 -3.41 12.07 5.27
CA GLN A 219 -2.64 13.30 5.55
C GLN A 219 -2.95 14.41 4.54
N GLN A 220 -2.98 14.07 3.25
CA GLN A 220 -3.29 15.04 2.20
C GLN A 220 -4.73 15.56 2.31
N LEU A 221 -5.70 14.67 2.58
CA LEU A 221 -7.11 15.04 2.68
C LEU A 221 -7.40 15.89 3.92
N LEU A 222 -6.72 15.67 5.04
CA LEU A 222 -6.79 16.57 6.20
C LEU A 222 -6.25 17.97 5.86
N SER A 223 -5.13 18.06 5.14
CA SER A 223 -4.59 19.35 4.67
C SER A 223 -5.54 20.05 3.68
N ILE A 224 -6.19 19.30 2.79
CA ILE A 224 -7.20 19.84 1.88
C ILE A 224 -8.41 20.37 2.66
N GLU A 225 -8.88 19.65 3.67
CA GLU A 225 -9.97 20.07 4.53
C GLU A 225 -9.67 21.40 5.25
N GLU A 226 -8.46 21.55 5.81
CA GLU A 226 -8.01 22.82 6.42
C GLU A 226 -8.05 23.97 5.41
N LYS A 227 -7.56 23.76 4.19
CA LYS A 227 -7.60 24.74 3.10
C LYS A 227 -9.03 25.13 2.72
N ILE A 228 -9.94 24.16 2.65
CA ILE A 228 -11.36 24.44 2.41
C ILE A 228 -11.93 25.25 3.58
N GLY A 229 -11.52 24.97 4.82
CA GLY A 229 -11.87 25.76 6.01
C GLY A 229 -11.51 27.24 5.87
N ILE A 230 -10.33 27.56 5.31
CA ILE A 230 -9.91 28.94 5.01
C ILE A 230 -10.85 29.60 4.00
N VAL A 231 -11.28 28.87 2.97
CA VAL A 231 -12.24 29.37 1.97
C VAL A 231 -13.62 29.66 2.60
N LEU A 232 -14.05 28.83 3.55
CA LEU A 232 -15.34 28.91 4.22
C LEU A 232 -15.41 30.03 5.27
N ASN A 233 -14.35 30.25 6.07
CA ASN A 233 -14.33 31.12 7.23
C ASN A 233 -14.34 32.63 6.91
N GLN A 234 -14.50 33.02 5.66
CA GLN A 234 -14.49 34.41 5.24
C GLN A 234 -15.88 35.01 5.23
N GLY A 235 -16.24 35.61 6.38
CA GLY A 235 -17.44 36.46 6.55
C GLY A 235 -18.55 35.89 7.44
N ARG A 236 -18.52 34.62 7.81
CA ARG A 236 -19.38 34.05 8.87
C ARG A 236 -18.66 32.89 9.57
N GLN A 237 -18.72 32.83 10.88
CA GLN A 237 -18.39 31.62 11.64
C GLN A 237 -19.50 30.60 11.38
N ILE A 238 -19.24 29.63 10.46
CA ILE A 238 -19.95 28.35 10.51
C ILE A 238 -19.41 27.64 11.75
N ARG A 239 -20.14 27.77 12.85
CA ARG A 239 -19.75 27.24 14.13
C ARG A 239 -20.35 25.84 14.27
N ILE A 240 -19.46 24.84 14.23
CA ILE A 240 -19.79 23.49 14.69
C ILE A 240 -18.99 23.27 15.96
N ASP A 241 -19.69 23.25 17.10
CA ASP A 241 -19.06 23.22 18.43
C ASP A 241 -18.19 21.95 18.65
N SER A 242 -18.48 20.86 17.93
CA SER A 242 -17.74 19.60 18.01
C SER A 242 -16.43 19.57 17.21
N LYS A 243 -16.16 20.54 16.31
CA LYS A 243 -15.00 20.49 15.39
C LYS A 243 -13.68 20.25 16.11
N GLU A 244 -13.37 21.04 17.13
CA GLU A 244 -12.10 20.91 17.85
C GLU A 244 -11.96 19.58 18.59
N HIS A 245 -13.06 18.98 19.06
CA HIS A 245 -13.04 17.68 19.70
C HIS A 245 -12.76 16.57 18.70
N ILE A 246 -13.42 16.61 17.53
CA ILE A 246 -13.22 15.65 16.43
C ILE A 246 -11.78 15.75 15.94
N ASP A 247 -11.30 16.94 15.60
CA ASP A 247 -9.95 17.14 15.06
C ASP A 247 -8.89 16.61 16.04
N ARG A 248 -8.95 16.94 17.33
CA ARG A 248 -8.01 16.44 18.34
C ARG A 248 -8.08 14.92 18.53
N ALA A 249 -9.26 14.32 18.43
CA ALA A 249 -9.42 12.88 18.53
C ALA A 249 -8.82 12.19 17.30
N VAL A 250 -9.10 12.71 16.10
CA VAL A 250 -8.56 12.20 14.83
C VAL A 250 -7.03 12.32 14.82
N ASP A 251 -6.46 13.45 15.20
CA ASP A 251 -5.00 13.66 15.23
C ASP A 251 -4.31 12.60 16.12
N LYS A 252 -4.83 12.37 17.33
CA LYS A 252 -4.27 11.38 18.26
C LYS A 252 -4.38 9.96 17.73
N ALA A 253 -5.54 9.58 17.21
CA ALA A 253 -5.77 8.25 16.68
C ALA A 253 -4.96 8.03 15.39
N PHE A 254 -4.87 9.04 14.52
CA PHE A 254 -4.08 8.96 13.30
C PHE A 254 -2.58 8.87 13.57
N ALA A 255 -2.07 9.51 14.61
CA ALA A 255 -0.69 9.35 15.06
C ALA A 255 -0.37 7.89 15.43
N ILE A 256 -1.29 7.18 16.09
CA ILE A 256 -1.15 5.75 16.40
C ILE A 256 -1.10 4.94 15.10
N ILE A 257 -2.01 5.21 14.17
CA ILE A 257 -2.06 4.54 12.86
C ILE A 257 -0.74 4.70 12.11
N LEU A 258 -0.27 5.94 11.99
CA LEU A 258 0.96 6.26 11.27
C LEU A 258 2.20 5.62 11.91
N ASN A 259 2.29 5.63 13.24
CA ASN A 259 3.38 5.00 13.97
C ASN A 259 3.38 3.48 13.75
N THR A 260 2.22 2.82 13.78
CA THR A 260 2.08 1.38 13.51
C THR A 260 2.52 1.06 12.08
N VAL A 261 2.05 1.82 11.07
CA VAL A 261 2.41 1.61 9.68
C VAL A 261 3.91 1.85 9.44
N ASN A 262 4.50 2.86 10.06
CA ASN A 262 5.96 3.10 9.97
C ASN A 262 6.77 1.97 10.64
N PHE A 263 6.32 1.45 11.76
CA PHE A 263 6.96 0.32 12.42
C PHE A 263 6.97 -0.92 11.53
N GLU A 264 5.83 -1.24 10.92
CA GLU A 264 5.65 -2.40 10.04
C GLU A 264 6.47 -2.35 8.74
N ASN A 265 6.93 -1.18 8.30
CA ASN A 265 7.85 -1.07 7.17
C ASN A 265 9.23 -1.68 7.46
N ASN A 266 9.58 -1.85 8.74
CA ASN A 266 10.92 -2.16 9.23
C ASN A 266 10.95 -3.41 10.12
N ILE A 267 9.96 -4.29 10.03
CA ILE A 267 9.93 -5.57 10.74
C ILE A 267 10.56 -6.68 9.90
N THR A 268 10.83 -7.82 10.55
CA THR A 268 11.05 -9.08 9.85
C THR A 268 9.70 -9.74 9.57
N CYS A 269 9.42 -10.06 8.32
CA CYS A 269 8.14 -10.61 7.90
C CYS A 269 8.38 -11.72 6.86
N ASP A 270 8.59 -12.94 7.33
CA ASP A 270 8.85 -14.16 6.55
C ASP A 270 8.67 -15.38 7.47
N ASN A 271 8.62 -16.57 6.91
CA ASN A 271 8.55 -17.84 7.65
C ASN A 271 9.23 -18.97 6.85
N PRO A 272 10.29 -19.62 7.40
CA PRO A 272 10.95 -19.33 8.67
C PRO A 272 11.82 -18.08 8.64
N LEU A 273 12.10 -17.54 9.82
CA LEU A 273 13.11 -16.51 10.07
C LEU A 273 14.37 -17.15 10.67
N LEU A 274 15.53 -16.64 10.32
CA LEU A 274 16.84 -17.07 10.81
C LEU A 274 17.34 -16.10 11.86
N PHE A 275 17.54 -16.56 13.09
CA PHE A 275 18.11 -15.77 14.18
C PHE A 275 19.50 -16.26 14.52
N GLU A 276 20.44 -15.34 14.67
CA GLU A 276 21.79 -15.64 15.15
C GLU A 276 21.75 -16.10 16.61
N VAL A 277 22.45 -17.19 16.92
CA VAL A 277 22.61 -17.78 18.25
C VAL A 277 24.12 -18.05 18.50
N GLU A 278 24.49 -18.44 19.72
CA GLU A 278 25.92 -18.65 20.09
C GLU A 278 26.68 -19.54 19.10
N ASP A 279 26.04 -20.59 18.60
CA ASP A 279 26.66 -21.59 17.70
C ASP A 279 26.16 -21.52 16.24
N GLY A 280 25.81 -20.31 15.74
CA GLY A 280 25.39 -20.13 14.35
C GLY A 280 24.00 -19.52 14.23
N TYR A 281 23.06 -20.22 13.60
CA TYR A 281 21.69 -19.73 13.38
C TYR A 281 20.65 -20.78 13.76
N GLU A 282 19.51 -20.30 14.26
CA GLU A 282 18.28 -21.06 14.49
C GLU A 282 17.20 -20.62 13.50
N ALA A 283 16.46 -21.57 12.91
CA ALA A 283 15.28 -21.29 12.10
C ALA A 283 14.02 -21.29 12.98
N VAL A 284 13.38 -20.13 13.10
CA VAL A 284 12.17 -19.96 13.89
C VAL A 284 10.95 -19.92 12.99
N MET A 285 10.06 -20.89 13.17
CA MET A 285 8.78 -20.98 12.46
C MET A 285 7.65 -20.37 13.26
N GLY A 286 6.63 -19.85 12.55
CA GLY A 286 5.42 -19.31 13.17
C GLY A 286 4.65 -18.42 12.18
N CYS A 287 3.66 -17.69 12.70
CA CYS A 287 2.92 -16.69 11.91
C CYS A 287 3.70 -15.37 11.70
N ASN A 288 5.03 -15.47 11.50
CA ASN A 288 5.91 -14.32 11.33
C ASN A 288 5.64 -13.51 10.03
N CYS A 289 4.71 -13.97 9.22
CA CYS A 289 4.26 -13.32 7.98
C CYS A 289 2.96 -12.52 8.16
N SER A 290 2.42 -12.45 9.39
CA SER A 290 1.23 -11.69 9.76
C SER A 290 1.54 -10.20 9.97
N ASN A 291 0.55 -9.33 9.72
CA ASN A 291 0.54 -7.92 10.12
C ASN A 291 -0.81 -7.52 10.75
N THR A 292 -1.26 -8.29 11.73
CA THR A 292 -2.54 -8.13 12.45
C THR A 292 -2.76 -6.68 12.90
N GLN A 293 -1.74 -6.03 13.43
CA GLN A 293 -1.83 -4.64 13.89
C GLN A 293 -2.15 -3.65 12.76
N VAL A 294 -1.70 -3.91 11.53
CA VAL A 294 -2.11 -3.10 10.37
C VAL A 294 -3.60 -3.26 10.09
N GLY A 295 -4.13 -4.48 10.21
CA GLY A 295 -5.57 -4.71 10.10
C GLY A 295 -6.37 -3.86 11.09
N TYR A 296 -5.97 -3.87 12.36
CA TYR A 296 -6.65 -3.11 13.42
C TYR A 296 -6.59 -1.59 13.18
N VAL A 297 -5.43 -1.06 12.82
CA VAL A 297 -5.30 0.39 12.61
C VAL A 297 -5.96 0.86 11.30
N MET A 298 -6.07 0.00 10.28
CA MET A 298 -6.82 0.32 9.07
C MET A 298 -8.33 0.30 9.29
N ASP A 299 -8.85 -0.60 10.12
CA ASP A 299 -10.26 -0.56 10.54
C ASP A 299 -10.54 0.68 11.41
N LEU A 300 -9.61 1.05 12.32
CA LEU A 300 -9.70 2.33 13.05
C LEU A 300 -9.72 3.53 12.08
N LEU A 301 -8.89 3.53 11.05
CA LEU A 301 -8.88 4.60 10.03
C LEU A 301 -10.24 4.74 9.36
N ASN A 302 -10.93 3.64 9.03
CA ASN A 302 -12.28 3.68 8.47
C ASN A 302 -13.29 4.40 9.41
N ILE A 303 -13.16 4.22 10.72
CA ILE A 303 -14.01 4.90 11.71
C ILE A 303 -13.71 6.40 11.70
N LEU A 304 -12.43 6.81 11.67
CA LEU A 304 -12.03 8.21 11.62
C LEU A 304 -12.54 8.92 10.36
N ILE A 305 -12.44 8.25 9.21
CA ILE A 305 -12.94 8.78 7.94
C ILE A 305 -14.46 8.99 7.99
N ALA A 306 -15.21 8.05 8.59
CA ALA A 306 -16.67 8.18 8.71
C ALA A 306 -17.08 9.31 9.63
N ASP A 307 -16.38 9.51 10.75
CA ASP A 307 -16.65 10.60 11.66
C ASP A 307 -16.38 11.97 10.99
N LYS A 308 -15.24 12.10 10.32
CA LYS A 308 -14.92 13.29 9.51
C LYS A 308 -15.94 13.50 8.39
N ALA A 309 -16.40 12.45 7.73
CA ALA A 309 -17.40 12.55 6.67
C ALA A 309 -18.75 13.09 7.18
N ASN A 310 -19.17 12.68 8.37
CA ASN A 310 -20.38 13.23 9.01
C ASN A 310 -20.23 14.73 9.30
N TYR A 311 -19.07 15.15 9.79
CA TYR A 311 -18.75 16.55 10.01
C TYR A 311 -18.79 17.37 8.69
N ILE A 312 -18.19 16.87 7.61
CA ILE A 312 -18.21 17.52 6.30
C ILE A 312 -19.65 17.65 5.77
N MET A 313 -20.48 16.61 5.98
CA MET A 313 -21.87 16.66 5.58
C MET A 313 -22.65 17.77 6.29
N GLU A 314 -22.43 17.97 7.59
CA GLU A 314 -23.05 19.08 8.33
C GLU A 314 -22.61 20.45 7.80
N LEU A 315 -21.34 20.61 7.38
CA LEU A 315 -20.90 21.86 6.72
C LEU A 315 -21.65 22.12 5.42
N ILE A 316 -21.87 21.07 4.60
CA ILE A 316 -22.65 21.19 3.35
C ILE A 316 -24.11 21.53 3.67
N ASP A 317 -24.71 20.92 4.69
CA ASP A 317 -26.06 21.21 5.15
C ASP A 317 -26.22 22.63 5.67
N CYS A 318 -25.18 23.16 6.35
CA CYS A 318 -25.17 24.58 6.76
C CYS A 318 -25.17 25.52 5.55
N LEU A 319 -24.38 25.22 4.51
CA LEU A 319 -24.36 26.02 3.28
C LEU A 319 -25.68 25.94 2.49
N GLU A 320 -26.36 24.78 2.47
CA GLU A 320 -27.65 24.65 1.79
C GLU A 320 -28.75 25.51 2.44
N ARG A 321 -28.69 25.66 3.76
CA ARG A 321 -29.66 26.53 4.49
C ARG A 321 -29.48 28.02 4.20
N GLU A 322 -28.38 28.46 3.59
CA GLU A 322 -28.19 29.84 3.17
C GLU A 322 -28.95 30.13 1.86
N GLU A 323 -29.69 31.22 1.84
CA GLU A 323 -30.46 31.62 0.66
C GLU A 323 -29.58 31.95 -0.55
N GLY A 324 -30.00 31.51 -1.72
CA GLY A 324 -29.39 31.85 -3.02
C GLY A 324 -28.21 31.00 -3.47
N ILE A 325 -27.65 30.09 -2.64
CA ILE A 325 -26.49 29.31 -3.02
C ILE A 325 -26.86 28.17 -3.99
N GLY A 326 -28.01 27.52 -3.82
CA GLY A 326 -28.52 26.52 -4.78
C GLY A 326 -27.67 25.28 -4.94
N ILE A 327 -27.25 24.62 -3.83
CA ILE A 327 -26.35 23.46 -3.84
C ILE A 327 -27.02 22.11 -3.60
N ARG A 328 -28.36 22.04 -3.68
CA ARG A 328 -29.10 20.81 -3.38
C ARG A 328 -28.57 19.55 -4.10
N ALA A 329 -28.25 19.67 -5.39
CA ALA A 329 -27.70 18.54 -6.15
C ALA A 329 -26.32 18.10 -5.65
N ILE A 330 -25.45 19.04 -5.21
CA ILE A 330 -24.16 18.75 -4.57
C ILE A 330 -24.39 17.99 -3.26
N ARG A 331 -25.36 18.44 -2.46
CA ARG A 331 -25.73 17.83 -1.19
C ARG A 331 -26.16 16.37 -1.36
N GLU A 332 -27.00 16.08 -2.34
CA GLU A 332 -27.48 14.69 -2.60
C GLU A 332 -26.31 13.77 -3.00
N ILE A 333 -25.38 14.25 -3.82
CA ILE A 333 -24.17 13.49 -4.19
C ILE A 333 -23.27 13.28 -2.96
N ALA A 334 -23.09 14.30 -2.13
CA ALA A 334 -22.32 14.24 -0.89
C ALA A 334 -22.91 13.21 0.07
N LEU A 335 -24.23 13.21 0.28
CA LEU A 335 -24.93 12.21 1.12
C LEU A 335 -24.68 10.78 0.65
N ALA A 336 -24.72 10.53 -0.67
CA ALA A 336 -24.43 9.21 -1.21
C ALA A 336 -22.97 8.76 -0.88
N LYS A 337 -22.01 9.68 -0.91
CA LYS A 337 -20.61 9.37 -0.52
C LYS A 337 -20.46 9.10 0.97
N VAL A 338 -21.14 9.84 1.83
CA VAL A 338 -21.18 9.57 3.28
C VAL A 338 -21.72 8.16 3.53
N ARG A 339 -22.80 7.74 2.88
CA ARG A 339 -23.37 6.38 3.00
C ARG A 339 -22.39 5.31 2.53
N THR A 340 -21.65 5.57 1.44
CA THR A 340 -20.58 4.67 0.98
C THR A 340 -19.50 4.50 2.05
N ILE A 341 -19.03 5.60 2.65
CA ILE A 341 -18.02 5.57 3.71
C ILE A 341 -18.53 4.78 4.92
N GLN A 342 -19.74 5.07 5.39
CA GLN A 342 -20.35 4.38 6.53
C GLN A 342 -20.46 2.86 6.30
N SER A 343 -20.78 2.41 5.08
CA SER A 343 -20.84 0.98 4.75
C SER A 343 -19.49 0.26 4.81
N LEU A 344 -18.38 1.00 4.72
CA LEU A 344 -17.02 0.47 4.78
C LEU A 344 -16.48 0.35 6.22
N CYS A 345 -17.21 0.87 7.23
CA CYS A 345 -16.74 0.90 8.62
C CYS A 345 -16.89 -0.42 9.37
N LEU A 346 -17.56 -1.43 8.80
CA LEU A 346 -17.60 -2.76 9.43
C LEU A 346 -16.17 -3.34 9.48
N PRO A 347 -15.62 -3.68 10.65
CA PRO A 347 -14.25 -4.15 10.76
C PRO A 347 -14.01 -5.43 9.96
N ALA A 348 -12.97 -5.46 9.12
CA ALA A 348 -12.56 -6.67 8.42
C ALA A 348 -11.70 -7.57 9.30
N SER A 349 -10.92 -6.98 10.20
CA SER A 349 -10.08 -7.73 11.15
C SER A 349 -10.87 -8.57 12.17
N ALA A 350 -12.18 -8.34 12.30
CA ALA A 350 -13.08 -9.15 13.11
C ALA A 350 -13.54 -10.46 12.43
N ASP A 351 -13.27 -10.62 11.13
CA ASP A 351 -13.77 -11.76 10.31
C ASP A 351 -12.84 -13.00 10.37
N SER A 352 -11.90 -13.06 11.32
CA SER A 352 -10.89 -14.13 11.41
C SER A 352 -11.54 -15.53 11.40
N ILE A 353 -10.99 -16.39 10.55
CA ILE A 353 -11.36 -17.80 10.43
C ILE A 353 -10.10 -18.66 10.30
N PRO A 354 -10.06 -19.87 10.88
CA PRO A 354 -8.97 -20.80 10.65
C PRO A 354 -8.90 -21.23 9.18
N THR A 355 -7.69 -21.35 8.65
CA THR A 355 -7.44 -21.83 7.28
C THR A 355 -6.41 -22.96 7.25
N LYS A 356 -6.20 -23.60 6.10
CA LYS A 356 -5.22 -24.67 5.87
C LYS A 356 -5.28 -25.81 6.90
N GLY A 357 -6.50 -26.31 7.19
CA GLY A 357 -6.68 -27.38 8.16
C GLY A 357 -6.26 -27.02 9.58
N ASN A 358 -6.47 -25.76 9.97
CA ASN A 358 -6.12 -25.21 11.28
C ASN A 358 -4.61 -24.97 11.51
N GLN A 359 -3.80 -25.06 10.47
CA GLN A 359 -2.39 -24.68 10.52
C GLN A 359 -2.24 -23.16 10.69
N GLU A 360 -3.17 -22.40 10.09
CA GLU A 360 -3.36 -20.97 10.27
C GLU A 360 -4.62 -20.78 11.12
N ASP A 361 -4.45 -20.71 12.43
CA ASP A 361 -5.54 -20.64 13.40
C ASP A 361 -6.14 -19.23 13.55
N HIS A 362 -5.42 -18.20 13.13
CA HIS A 362 -5.84 -16.81 13.08
C HIS A 362 -5.43 -16.16 11.74
N VAL A 363 -6.42 -15.61 11.04
CA VAL A 363 -6.23 -14.85 9.78
C VAL A 363 -6.79 -13.45 9.98
N GLU A 364 -5.94 -12.44 9.90
CA GLU A 364 -6.25 -11.08 10.34
C GLU A 364 -7.06 -10.24 9.35
N PHE A 365 -7.25 -10.66 8.12
CA PHE A 365 -7.91 -9.92 7.05
C PHE A 365 -7.43 -8.46 6.85
N SER A 366 -6.19 -8.19 7.22
CA SER A 366 -5.54 -6.86 7.11
C SER A 366 -5.54 -6.31 5.69
N PHE A 367 -5.44 -7.19 4.67
CA PHE A 367 -5.58 -6.81 3.28
C PHE A 367 -6.98 -6.25 2.98
N GLY A 368 -8.02 -6.87 3.53
CA GLY A 368 -9.41 -6.40 3.44
C GLY A 368 -9.61 -5.05 4.13
N ALA A 369 -9.09 -4.89 5.35
CA ALA A 369 -9.15 -3.65 6.12
C ALA A 369 -8.46 -2.49 5.37
N SER A 370 -7.23 -2.71 4.87
CA SER A 370 -6.47 -1.70 4.13
C SER A 370 -7.16 -1.28 2.82
N ARG A 371 -7.73 -2.23 2.08
CA ARG A 371 -8.50 -1.95 0.87
C ARG A 371 -9.76 -1.13 1.15
N LYS A 372 -10.47 -1.43 2.24
CA LYS A 372 -11.64 -0.66 2.68
C LYS A 372 -11.25 0.77 3.03
N ALA A 373 -10.15 0.96 3.77
CA ALA A 373 -9.63 2.27 4.12
C ALA A 373 -9.32 3.13 2.88
N LEU A 374 -8.60 2.57 1.91
CA LEU A 374 -8.26 3.32 0.69
C LEU A 374 -9.49 3.64 -0.17
N LYS A 375 -10.51 2.75 -0.21
CA LYS A 375 -11.80 3.03 -0.84
C LYS A 375 -12.60 4.11 -0.11
N ALA A 376 -12.61 4.08 1.23
CA ALA A 376 -13.27 5.09 2.04
C ALA A 376 -12.63 6.47 1.84
N LEU A 377 -11.28 6.53 1.74
CA LEU A 377 -10.54 7.77 1.44
C LEU A 377 -10.85 8.31 0.05
N SER A 378 -11.01 7.45 -0.96
CA SER A 378 -11.44 7.89 -2.30
C SER A 378 -12.86 8.48 -2.26
N ALA A 379 -13.77 7.90 -1.48
CA ALA A 379 -15.11 8.47 -1.27
C ALA A 379 -15.05 9.79 -0.47
N TYR A 380 -14.16 9.89 0.52
CA TYR A 380 -13.94 11.10 1.32
C TYR A 380 -13.33 12.24 0.49
N GLN A 381 -12.38 11.93 -0.40
CA GLN A 381 -11.86 12.89 -1.39
C GLN A 381 -12.98 13.49 -2.23
N PHE A 382 -13.89 12.65 -2.73
CA PHE A 382 -15.02 13.13 -3.51
C PHE A 382 -15.98 13.97 -2.65
N LEU A 383 -16.18 13.61 -1.39
CA LEU A 383 -16.99 14.39 -0.45
C LEU A 383 -16.37 15.78 -0.21
N LEU A 384 -15.04 15.88 -0.04
CA LEU A 384 -14.35 17.17 0.05
C LEU A 384 -14.45 17.97 -1.26
N SER A 385 -14.51 17.31 -2.40
CA SER A 385 -14.76 17.96 -3.69
C SER A 385 -16.17 18.58 -3.76
N CYS A 386 -17.16 17.91 -3.18
CA CYS A 386 -18.50 18.46 -3.02
C CYS A 386 -18.51 19.69 -2.09
N LEU A 387 -17.81 19.61 -0.95
CA LEU A 387 -17.70 20.75 -0.03
C LEU A 387 -16.99 21.94 -0.68
N LEU A 388 -15.89 21.72 -1.41
CA LEU A 388 -15.18 22.79 -2.11
C LEU A 388 -16.05 23.41 -3.23
N GLY A 389 -16.79 22.58 -3.97
CA GLY A 389 -17.77 23.07 -4.96
C GLY A 389 -18.89 23.90 -4.34
N ALA A 390 -19.39 23.48 -3.17
CA ALA A 390 -20.39 24.26 -2.40
C ALA A 390 -19.81 25.59 -1.89
N ALA A 391 -18.58 25.54 -1.35
CA ALA A 391 -17.87 26.72 -0.89
C ALA A 391 -17.59 27.72 -2.03
N ALA A 392 -17.22 27.23 -3.21
CA ALA A 392 -17.01 28.08 -4.39
C ALA A 392 -18.30 28.80 -4.81
N LYS A 393 -19.44 28.08 -4.87
CA LYS A 393 -20.73 28.69 -5.15
C LYS A 393 -21.14 29.72 -4.10
N ALA A 394 -20.92 29.42 -2.81
CA ALA A 394 -21.20 30.36 -1.73
C ALA A 394 -20.36 31.64 -1.84
N ASN A 395 -19.07 31.51 -2.14
CA ASN A 395 -18.19 32.67 -2.34
C ASN A 395 -18.57 33.49 -3.58
N ARG A 396 -19.05 32.88 -4.64
CA ARG A 396 -19.57 33.57 -5.84
C ARG A 396 -20.78 34.44 -5.46
N VAL A 397 -21.76 33.89 -4.74
CA VAL A 397 -22.94 34.64 -4.28
C VAL A 397 -22.57 35.82 -3.36
N ARG A 398 -21.48 35.66 -2.61
CA ARG A 398 -20.96 36.67 -1.67
C ARG A 398 -20.01 37.70 -2.32
N GLY A 399 -19.68 37.55 -3.60
CA GLY A 399 -18.72 38.41 -4.31
C GLY A 399 -17.24 38.20 -3.92
N ASN A 400 -16.90 37.03 -3.40
CA ASN A 400 -15.55 36.67 -2.90
C ASN A 400 -14.86 35.60 -3.74
N GLU A 401 -15.13 35.51 -5.04
CA GLU A 401 -14.63 34.44 -5.94
C GLU A 401 -13.10 34.29 -5.93
N MET A 402 -12.35 35.37 -5.84
CA MET A 402 -10.89 35.37 -5.83
C MET A 402 -10.28 34.53 -4.72
N LYS A 403 -10.98 34.34 -3.61
CA LYS A 403 -10.49 33.55 -2.46
C LYS A 403 -10.30 32.08 -2.75
N VAL A 404 -11.17 31.47 -3.55
CA VAL A 404 -11.01 30.08 -3.95
C VAL A 404 -9.73 29.89 -4.75
N MET A 405 -9.45 30.81 -5.69
CA MET A 405 -8.25 30.78 -6.53
C MET A 405 -6.97 31.08 -5.76
N GLU A 406 -7.02 31.90 -4.70
CA GLU A 406 -5.88 32.15 -3.80
C GLU A 406 -5.45 30.88 -3.07
N VAL A 407 -6.42 30.07 -2.59
CA VAL A 407 -6.16 28.85 -1.81
C VAL A 407 -5.92 27.62 -2.70
N PHE A 408 -6.63 27.55 -3.82
CA PHE A 408 -6.54 26.47 -4.80
C PHE A 408 -6.21 27.05 -6.19
N PRO A 409 -4.96 27.43 -6.43
CA PRO A 409 -4.55 27.94 -7.74
C PRO A 409 -4.79 26.89 -8.82
N ASP A 410 -5.13 27.34 -10.03
CA ASP A 410 -5.44 26.51 -11.20
C ASP A 410 -6.75 25.71 -11.11
N LEU A 411 -7.52 25.83 -10.01
CA LEU A 411 -8.82 25.17 -9.91
C LEU A 411 -9.86 25.86 -10.81
N ASN A 412 -10.39 25.09 -11.77
CA ASN A 412 -11.50 25.56 -12.59
C ASN A 412 -12.84 25.26 -11.90
N VAL A 413 -13.50 26.32 -11.43
CA VAL A 413 -14.82 26.23 -10.77
C VAL A 413 -15.99 26.44 -11.76
N ASP A 414 -15.73 26.70 -13.04
CA ASP A 414 -16.72 26.94 -14.10
C ASP A 414 -16.90 25.70 -15.01
N ALA A 415 -16.51 24.52 -14.53
CA ALA A 415 -16.56 23.30 -15.34
C ALA A 415 -17.98 23.01 -15.85
N ALA A 416 -18.08 22.68 -17.14
CA ALA A 416 -19.31 22.26 -17.80
C ALA A 416 -19.88 20.98 -17.16
N GLY A 417 -21.22 20.85 -17.06
CA GLY A 417 -21.86 19.63 -16.57
C GLY A 417 -22.62 19.77 -15.26
N GLY A 418 -22.93 20.98 -14.82
CA GLY A 418 -23.70 21.23 -13.61
C GLY A 418 -22.96 20.82 -12.33
N SER A 419 -23.73 20.53 -11.26
CA SER A 419 -23.16 20.22 -9.94
C SER A 419 -22.32 18.93 -9.91
N ALA A 420 -22.68 17.91 -10.68
CA ALA A 420 -21.94 16.65 -10.76
C ALA A 420 -20.62 16.84 -11.53
N GLY A 421 -20.64 17.56 -12.65
CA GLY A 421 -19.44 17.88 -13.42
C GLY A 421 -18.45 18.73 -12.64
N LEU A 422 -18.94 19.73 -11.89
CA LEU A 422 -18.10 20.54 -11.00
C LEU A 422 -17.41 19.67 -9.94
N ALA A 423 -18.16 18.82 -9.22
CA ALA A 423 -17.58 17.95 -8.19
C ALA A 423 -16.57 16.96 -8.78
N ALA A 424 -16.84 16.40 -9.97
CA ALA A 424 -15.92 15.49 -10.64
C ALA A 424 -14.64 16.20 -11.10
N GLY A 425 -14.73 17.40 -11.67
CA GLY A 425 -13.58 18.22 -12.06
C GLY A 425 -12.68 18.58 -10.87
N ILE A 426 -13.30 19.00 -9.76
CA ILE A 426 -12.57 19.25 -8.50
C ILE A 426 -11.88 17.98 -8.00
N ASN A 427 -12.57 16.83 -8.02
CA ASN A 427 -12.02 15.57 -7.58
C ASN A 427 -10.76 15.16 -8.37
N HIS A 428 -10.79 15.34 -9.67
CA HIS A 428 -9.64 15.10 -10.54
C HIS A 428 -8.47 16.03 -10.21
N TYR A 429 -8.75 17.35 -10.09
CA TYR A 429 -7.75 18.35 -9.68
C TYR A 429 -7.09 17.98 -8.36
N LEU A 430 -7.87 17.59 -7.33
CA LEU A 430 -7.33 17.22 -6.01
C LEU A 430 -6.47 15.94 -6.12
N ALA A 431 -6.90 14.94 -6.89
CA ALA A 431 -6.14 13.72 -7.08
C ALA A 431 -4.74 13.98 -7.66
N GLU A 432 -4.66 14.80 -8.71
CA GLU A 432 -3.40 15.15 -9.36
C GLU A 432 -2.52 16.05 -8.50
N LYS A 433 -3.09 17.14 -7.97
CA LYS A 433 -2.34 18.17 -7.22
C LYS A 433 -1.73 17.64 -5.92
N PHE A 434 -2.40 16.70 -5.25
CA PHE A 434 -2.00 16.16 -3.95
C PHE A 434 -1.49 14.71 -4.04
N PHE A 435 -1.29 14.18 -5.24
CA PHE A 435 -0.83 12.80 -5.45
C PHE A 435 -1.66 11.77 -4.67
N LEU A 436 -3.00 11.87 -4.77
CA LEU A 436 -3.90 10.91 -4.13
C LEU A 436 -3.99 9.63 -4.98
N VAL A 437 -3.74 8.50 -4.34
CA VAL A 437 -3.63 7.19 -5.01
C VAL A 437 -4.91 6.38 -4.77
N SER A 438 -5.59 6.01 -5.85
CA SER A 438 -6.73 5.08 -5.80
C SER A 438 -6.26 3.62 -5.69
N LEU A 439 -7.12 2.75 -5.13
CA LEU A 439 -6.82 1.32 -4.97
C LEU A 439 -6.63 0.60 -6.32
N ILE A 440 -7.45 0.96 -7.28
CA ILE A 440 -7.52 0.31 -8.60
C ILE A 440 -6.95 1.25 -9.64
N SER A 441 -6.26 0.70 -10.62
CA SER A 441 -5.76 1.46 -11.77
C SER A 441 -6.91 1.96 -12.64
N GLU A 442 -6.98 3.27 -12.86
CA GLU A 442 -7.83 3.86 -13.88
C GLU A 442 -7.12 3.78 -15.25
N LEU A 443 -6.73 2.59 -15.67
CA LEU A 443 -6.18 2.40 -17.01
C LEU A 443 -7.29 2.68 -18.03
N LYS A 444 -7.12 3.76 -18.78
CA LYS A 444 -7.96 4.12 -19.93
C LYS A 444 -7.54 3.36 -21.16
#